data_75894b608e406ffea6b913eeae2ee6e8
#
_entry.id   75894b608e406ffea6b913eeae2ee6e8
#
_cell.length_a   1.000
_cell.length_b   1.000
_cell.length_c   1.000
_cell.angle_alpha   90.00
_cell.angle_beta   90.00
_cell.angle_gamma   90.00
#
_symmetry.space_group_name_H-M   'P 1'
#
loop_
_entity.id
_entity.type
_entity.pdbx_description
1 polymer ?
#
loop_
_entity_poly.entity_id
_entity_poly.type
_entity_poly.pdbx_seq_one_letter_code
_entity_poly.pdbx_strand_id
1 'polypeptide(L)'
;MNVTPARAGLTPTIWDSDFFSEYIRKNQFARYMGTTMGSMIQVREDLTRKQGDTVVFPTVRRLIGAGVTGNTVLEGNEEILNARSLGLTVSAFRHAVAVTDWDEQKSVIDLRDAAREALMNWELEKMRSDIITSLEAVTADGSVQISYAAATAAQRNYWMVNNADRILFGNSKANAVSGVMATALTTINNTTGKMTAATVTLAKRIARTASPRIRPISVNDDEEWFVMFMPSLPF
;
A
#
# COMPACT_ATOMS: atom_id res chain seq x y z
N MET A 1 -60.97 21.14 30.32
CA MET A 1 -60.95 21.09 28.85
C MET A 1 -60.32 19.78 28.43
N ASN A 2 -61.05 18.92 27.74
CA ASN A 2 -60.42 17.72 27.13
C ASN A 2 -59.76 18.13 25.83
N VAL A 3 -58.45 18.15 25.83
CA VAL A 3 -57.66 18.40 24.60
C VAL A 3 -57.49 17.07 23.90
N THR A 4 -57.91 16.97 22.65
CA THR A 4 -57.73 15.78 21.83
C THR A 4 -56.27 15.80 21.29
N PRO A 5 -55.38 14.89 21.74
CA PRO A 5 -54.02 14.87 21.23
C PRO A 5 -54.04 14.39 19.78
N ALA A 6 -53.18 14.97 18.93
CA ALA A 6 -52.94 14.49 17.56
C ALA A 6 -52.38 13.08 17.63
N ARG A 7 -53.06 12.12 16.98
CA ARG A 7 -52.55 10.74 16.89
C ARG A 7 -51.41 10.65 15.90
N ALA A 8 -50.51 9.67 16.10
CA ALA A 8 -49.32 9.45 15.31
C ALA A 8 -49.53 9.37 13.77
N GLY A 9 -50.73 9.00 13.31
CA GLY A 9 -51.08 9.01 11.88
C GLY A 9 -51.52 10.37 11.32
N LEU A 10 -51.68 11.41 12.19
CA LEU A 10 -52.06 12.77 11.79
C LEU A 10 -50.92 13.78 11.84
N THR A 11 -49.77 13.37 12.38
CA THR A 11 -48.55 14.18 12.39
C THR A 11 -47.72 13.85 11.16
N PRO A 12 -47.57 14.76 10.19
CA PRO A 12 -46.71 14.51 9.02
C PRO A 12 -45.25 14.41 9.48
N THR A 13 -44.56 13.39 9.01
CA THR A 13 -43.12 13.30 9.15
C THR A 13 -42.50 14.17 8.07
N ILE A 14 -41.81 15.23 8.45
CA ILE A 14 -41.06 16.09 7.52
C ILE A 14 -39.67 15.48 7.41
N TRP A 15 -39.31 15.08 6.20
CA TRP A 15 -37.97 14.63 5.87
C TRP A 15 -37.16 15.81 5.37
N ASP A 16 -35.90 15.89 5.78
CA ASP A 16 -34.95 16.85 5.22
C ASP A 16 -34.63 16.44 3.76
N SER A 17 -34.56 17.41 2.88
CA SER A 17 -34.17 17.17 1.49
C SER A 17 -32.64 17.01 1.33
N ASP A 18 -31.90 17.46 2.34
CA ASP A 18 -30.45 17.35 2.36
C ASP A 18 -30.02 16.00 2.94
N PHE A 19 -29.13 15.32 2.26
CA PHE A 19 -28.52 14.10 2.78
C PHE A 19 -27.11 14.37 3.28
N PHE A 20 -26.74 13.68 4.34
CA PHE A 20 -25.39 13.73 4.90
C PHE A 20 -24.66 12.45 4.52
N SER A 21 -23.60 12.58 3.73
CA SER A 21 -22.74 11.44 3.44
C SER A 21 -21.86 11.11 4.63
N GLU A 22 -21.60 9.83 4.80
CA GLU A 22 -20.67 9.35 5.82
C GLU A 22 -19.25 9.88 5.54
N TYR A 23 -18.58 10.38 6.60
CA TYR A 23 -17.22 10.88 6.47
C TYR A 23 -16.25 9.73 6.14
N ILE A 24 -15.61 9.80 4.99
CA ILE A 24 -14.59 8.86 4.58
C ILE A 24 -13.23 9.52 4.55
N ARG A 25 -12.27 8.83 5.13
CA ARG A 25 -10.89 9.29 5.20
C ARG A 25 -10.30 9.37 3.80
N LYS A 26 -9.89 10.56 3.36
CA LYS A 26 -9.22 10.76 2.08
C LYS A 26 -8.00 9.86 1.95
N ASN A 27 -7.66 9.47 0.72
CA ASN A 27 -6.48 8.65 0.44
C ASN A 27 -5.21 9.38 0.89
N GLN A 28 -4.59 8.89 1.97
CA GLN A 28 -3.37 9.47 2.54
C GLN A 28 -2.14 9.23 1.65
N PHE A 29 -2.21 8.27 0.74
CA PHE A 29 -1.11 7.94 -0.17
C PHE A 29 -1.03 8.85 -1.38
N ALA A 30 -2.08 9.62 -1.69
CA ALA A 30 -2.13 10.52 -2.86
C ALA A 30 -0.91 11.45 -2.94
N ARG A 31 -0.39 11.91 -1.79
CA ARG A 31 0.81 12.75 -1.72
C ARG A 31 2.08 12.06 -2.23
N TYR A 32 2.14 10.73 -2.14
CA TYR A 32 3.30 9.92 -2.52
C TYR A 32 3.14 9.24 -3.87
N MET A 33 2.00 9.46 -4.54
CA MET A 33 1.69 8.95 -5.86
C MET A 33 2.14 9.94 -6.93
N GLY A 34 2.69 9.44 -8.03
CA GLY A 34 3.09 10.28 -9.15
C GLY A 34 3.58 9.48 -10.34
N THR A 35 3.70 10.16 -11.49
CA THR A 35 4.14 9.56 -12.76
C THR A 35 5.66 9.56 -12.92
N THR A 36 6.39 10.29 -12.06
CA THR A 36 7.85 10.40 -12.15
C THR A 36 8.55 9.20 -11.54
N MET A 37 9.76 8.89 -12.02
CA MET A 37 10.59 7.82 -11.46
C MET A 37 10.97 8.03 -9.98
N GLY A 38 10.89 9.26 -9.49
CA GLY A 38 11.16 9.63 -8.10
C GLY A 38 10.00 9.36 -7.16
N SER A 39 8.79 9.15 -7.68
CA SER A 39 7.59 8.91 -6.86
C SER A 39 7.69 7.56 -6.15
N MET A 40 7.21 7.53 -4.89
CA MET A 40 7.24 6.31 -4.08
C MET A 40 6.24 5.28 -4.63
N ILE A 41 5.04 5.72 -5.02
CA ILE A 41 4.02 4.94 -5.70
C ILE A 41 3.92 5.48 -7.12
N GLN A 42 4.31 4.68 -8.10
CA GLN A 42 4.25 5.08 -9.49
C GLN A 42 2.85 4.85 -10.06
N VAL A 43 2.28 5.89 -10.65
CA VAL A 43 1.04 5.82 -11.41
C VAL A 43 1.39 5.68 -12.89
N ARG A 44 0.82 4.69 -13.55
CA ARG A 44 1.00 4.44 -14.98
C ARG A 44 -0.34 4.47 -15.69
N GLU A 45 -0.40 5.26 -16.74
CA GLU A 45 -1.60 5.44 -17.58
C GLU A 45 -1.39 4.87 -18.99
N ASP A 46 -0.35 4.07 -19.17
CA ASP A 46 0.09 3.59 -20.49
C ASP A 46 -1.00 2.75 -21.20
N LEU A 47 -1.82 2.02 -20.42
CA LEU A 47 -2.89 1.16 -20.95
C LEU A 47 -4.21 1.89 -21.21
N THR A 48 -4.36 3.14 -20.84
CA THR A 48 -5.60 3.90 -21.14
C THR A 48 -5.84 4.11 -22.63
N ARG A 49 -4.79 4.03 -23.44
CA ARG A 49 -4.83 4.27 -24.89
C ARG A 49 -4.22 3.15 -25.74
N LYS A 50 -3.71 2.11 -25.13
CA LYS A 50 -3.06 0.97 -25.82
C LYS A 50 -3.81 -0.32 -25.54
N GLN A 51 -3.83 -1.21 -26.53
CA GLN A 51 -4.36 -2.56 -26.37
C GLN A 51 -3.38 -3.40 -25.54
N GLY A 52 -3.89 -4.17 -24.62
CA GLY A 52 -3.12 -5.07 -23.77
C GLY A 52 -3.65 -5.10 -22.34
N ASP A 53 -3.34 -6.16 -21.63
CA ASP A 53 -3.71 -6.41 -20.24
C ASP A 53 -2.49 -6.42 -19.30
N THR A 54 -1.28 -6.45 -19.85
CA THR A 54 -0.03 -6.59 -19.11
C THR A 54 0.97 -5.50 -19.50
N VAL A 55 1.51 -4.81 -18.50
CA VAL A 55 2.63 -3.88 -18.66
C VAL A 55 3.90 -4.52 -18.12
N VAL A 56 4.94 -4.57 -18.92
CA VAL A 56 6.25 -5.12 -18.53
C VAL A 56 7.22 -3.98 -18.25
N PHE A 57 7.77 -3.95 -17.04
CA PHE A 57 8.80 -2.99 -16.61
C PHE A 57 10.18 -3.64 -16.65
N PRO A 58 11.06 -3.26 -17.58
CA PRO A 58 12.44 -3.70 -17.56
C PRO A 58 13.20 -2.99 -16.44
N THR A 59 13.96 -3.73 -15.66
CA THR A 59 14.83 -3.22 -14.61
C THR A 59 16.24 -3.72 -14.84
N VAL A 60 17.18 -2.81 -14.91
CA VAL A 60 18.60 -3.14 -15.04
C VAL A 60 19.23 -3.17 -13.64
N ARG A 61 20.00 -4.22 -13.36
CA ARG A 61 20.75 -4.34 -12.11
C ARG A 61 22.00 -3.46 -12.16
N ARG A 62 22.42 -2.96 -11.01
CA ARG A 62 23.71 -2.28 -10.88
C ARG A 62 24.84 -3.28 -11.09
N LEU A 63 25.95 -2.81 -11.63
CA LEU A 63 27.20 -3.54 -11.66
C LEU A 63 27.76 -3.70 -10.24
N ILE A 64 28.32 -4.86 -9.94
CA ILE A 64 28.90 -5.21 -8.63
C ILE A 64 30.36 -5.63 -8.72
N GLY A 65 30.92 -5.79 -9.93
CA GLY A 65 32.29 -6.13 -10.14
C GLY A 65 33.25 -5.08 -9.59
N ALA A 66 34.42 -5.51 -9.13
CA ALA A 66 35.46 -4.62 -8.62
C ALA A 66 36.17 -3.83 -9.72
N GLY A 67 35.93 -4.17 -11.00
CA GLY A 67 36.70 -3.67 -12.13
C GLY A 67 38.12 -4.24 -12.16
N VAL A 68 38.91 -3.86 -13.16
CA VAL A 68 40.31 -4.24 -13.31
C VAL A 68 41.22 -3.07 -13.01
N THR A 69 42.40 -3.32 -12.44
CA THR A 69 43.38 -2.31 -12.07
C THR A 69 44.73 -2.57 -12.71
N GLY A 70 45.55 -1.53 -12.85
CA GLY A 70 46.89 -1.61 -13.41
C GLY A 70 46.88 -1.95 -14.91
N ASN A 71 47.82 -2.81 -15.32
CA ASN A 71 47.97 -3.22 -16.72
C ASN A 71 47.11 -4.43 -17.10
N THR A 72 46.13 -4.79 -16.30
CA THR A 72 45.20 -5.90 -16.59
C THR A 72 44.35 -5.53 -17.79
N VAL A 73 44.27 -6.39 -18.78
CA VAL A 73 43.47 -6.19 -19.99
C VAL A 73 42.00 -6.27 -19.60
N LEU A 74 41.16 -5.34 -20.09
CA LEU A 74 39.73 -5.30 -19.82
C LEU A 74 39.00 -6.40 -20.59
N GLU A 75 39.47 -6.77 -21.76
CA GLU A 75 38.90 -7.83 -22.60
C GLU A 75 38.89 -9.17 -21.84
N GLY A 76 37.71 -9.78 -21.71
CA GLY A 76 37.51 -11.02 -20.96
C GLY A 76 37.24 -10.83 -19.47
N ASN A 77 37.29 -9.59 -18.96
CA ASN A 77 36.97 -9.23 -17.56
C ASN A 77 35.74 -8.30 -17.47
N GLU A 78 34.94 -8.26 -18.53
CA GLU A 78 33.72 -7.44 -18.55
C GLU A 78 32.62 -8.06 -17.68
N GLU A 79 31.89 -7.22 -16.95
CA GLU A 79 30.74 -7.64 -16.21
C GLU A 79 29.50 -7.64 -17.11
N ILE A 80 28.73 -8.73 -17.07
CA ILE A 80 27.49 -8.86 -17.84
C ILE A 80 26.39 -8.00 -17.21
N LEU A 81 25.77 -7.16 -18.03
CA LEU A 81 24.63 -6.34 -17.62
C LEU A 81 23.39 -7.24 -17.45
N ASN A 82 23.05 -7.54 -16.20
CA ASN A 82 21.86 -8.33 -15.86
C ASN A 82 20.61 -7.46 -15.83
N ALA A 83 19.58 -7.88 -16.58
CA ALA A 83 18.26 -7.25 -16.59
C ALA A 83 17.22 -8.18 -15.95
N ARG A 84 16.20 -7.59 -15.37
CA ARG A 84 14.99 -8.26 -14.91
C ARG A 84 13.78 -7.58 -15.54
N SER A 85 12.70 -8.31 -15.71
CA SER A 85 11.41 -7.77 -16.10
C SER A 85 10.39 -8.05 -15.01
N LEU A 86 9.53 -7.07 -14.73
CA LEU A 86 8.37 -7.20 -13.87
C LEU A 86 7.13 -6.99 -14.73
N GLY A 87 6.32 -8.04 -14.89
CA GLY A 87 5.02 -7.96 -15.55
C GLY A 87 3.93 -7.65 -14.54
N LEU A 88 3.12 -6.64 -14.81
CA LEU A 88 1.92 -6.30 -14.05
C LEU A 88 0.70 -6.45 -14.95
N THR A 89 -0.20 -7.33 -14.57
CA THR A 89 -1.49 -7.53 -15.25
C THR A 89 -2.54 -6.62 -14.65
N VAL A 90 -3.25 -5.90 -15.50
CA VAL A 90 -4.31 -4.97 -15.10
C VAL A 90 -5.64 -5.69 -15.08
N SER A 91 -6.39 -5.55 -13.98
CA SER A 91 -7.77 -6.03 -13.88
C SER A 91 -8.73 -4.87 -13.66
N ALA A 92 -9.91 -4.97 -14.25
CA ALA A 92 -10.93 -3.93 -14.11
C ALA A 92 -11.72 -4.13 -12.82
N PHE A 93 -11.79 -3.09 -11.99
CA PHE A 93 -12.73 -3.02 -10.86
C PHE A 93 -13.94 -2.19 -11.27
N ARG A 94 -15.13 -2.70 -10.98
CA ARG A 94 -16.39 -2.04 -11.31
C ARG A 94 -17.32 -2.12 -10.12
N HIS A 95 -18.00 -1.04 -9.83
CA HIS A 95 -19.11 -1.01 -8.88
C HIS A 95 -20.23 -0.16 -9.46
N ALA A 96 -21.47 -0.50 -9.15
CA ALA A 96 -22.63 0.21 -9.66
C ALA A 96 -23.73 0.24 -8.59
N VAL A 97 -24.45 1.35 -8.55
CA VAL A 97 -25.69 1.50 -7.80
C VAL A 97 -26.82 1.63 -8.80
N ALA A 98 -27.83 0.79 -8.68
CA ALA A 98 -29.03 0.87 -9.50
C ALA A 98 -30.08 1.72 -8.76
N VAL A 99 -30.53 2.80 -9.41
CA VAL A 99 -31.63 3.63 -8.94
C VAL A 99 -32.73 3.55 -10.00
N THR A 100 -33.94 3.16 -9.61
CA THR A 100 -35.08 3.13 -10.51
C THR A 100 -35.79 4.50 -10.51
N ASP A 101 -36.36 4.88 -11.65
CA ASP A 101 -37.13 6.14 -11.75
C ASP A 101 -38.32 6.16 -10.78
N TRP A 102 -38.86 4.98 -10.46
CA TRP A 102 -39.94 4.84 -9.47
C TRP A 102 -39.50 5.13 -8.05
N ASP A 103 -38.30 4.73 -7.66
CA ASP A 103 -37.75 5.00 -6.33
C ASP A 103 -37.36 6.48 -6.21
N GLU A 104 -36.84 7.08 -7.29
CA GLU A 104 -36.50 8.49 -7.33
C GLU A 104 -37.75 9.39 -7.15
N GLN A 105 -38.87 9.02 -7.80
CA GLN A 105 -40.14 9.75 -7.62
C GLN A 105 -40.72 9.69 -6.22
N LYS A 106 -40.40 8.64 -5.44
CA LYS A 106 -40.84 8.49 -4.06
C LYS A 106 -39.89 9.09 -3.04
N SER A 107 -38.66 9.31 -3.41
CA SER A 107 -37.63 9.83 -2.52
C SER A 107 -37.74 11.34 -2.39
N VAL A 108 -37.49 11.83 -1.17
CA VAL A 108 -37.38 13.26 -0.89
C VAL A 108 -35.98 13.79 -1.30
N ILE A 109 -34.98 12.92 -1.31
CA ILE A 109 -33.60 13.24 -1.71
C ILE A 109 -33.36 12.78 -3.17
N ASP A 110 -32.41 13.43 -3.85
CA ASP A 110 -31.91 12.99 -5.15
C ASP A 110 -31.05 11.73 -4.96
N LEU A 111 -31.64 10.56 -5.29
CA LEU A 111 -30.97 9.27 -5.12
C LEU A 111 -29.78 9.09 -6.09
N ARG A 112 -29.79 9.73 -7.26
CA ARG A 112 -28.71 9.64 -8.24
C ARG A 112 -27.48 10.42 -7.78
N ASP A 113 -27.69 11.61 -7.22
CA ASP A 113 -26.58 12.39 -6.66
C ASP A 113 -26.02 11.74 -5.40
N ALA A 114 -26.85 11.22 -4.51
CA ALA A 114 -26.42 10.44 -3.35
C ALA A 114 -25.62 9.19 -3.78
N ALA A 115 -26.09 8.46 -4.78
CA ALA A 115 -25.37 7.29 -5.32
C ALA A 115 -24.02 7.66 -5.94
N ARG A 116 -23.93 8.80 -6.63
CA ARG A 116 -22.67 9.29 -7.20
C ARG A 116 -21.66 9.59 -6.10
N GLU A 117 -22.08 10.27 -5.05
CA GLU A 117 -21.19 10.56 -3.91
C GLU A 117 -20.74 9.28 -3.19
N ALA A 118 -21.67 8.34 -2.97
CA ALA A 118 -21.34 7.05 -2.37
C ALA A 118 -20.33 6.24 -3.23
N LEU A 119 -20.47 6.27 -4.56
CA LEU A 119 -19.52 5.61 -5.46
C LEU A 119 -18.13 6.27 -5.44
N MET A 120 -18.06 7.59 -5.38
CA MET A 120 -16.78 8.31 -5.24
C MET A 120 -16.08 7.95 -3.93
N ASN A 121 -16.83 7.88 -2.84
CA ASN A 121 -16.32 7.49 -1.55
C ASN A 121 -15.82 6.04 -1.55
N TRP A 122 -16.57 5.13 -2.16
CA TRP A 122 -16.17 3.73 -2.33
C TRP A 122 -14.86 3.60 -3.14
N GLU A 123 -14.71 4.36 -4.23
CA GLU A 123 -13.50 4.34 -5.05
C GLU A 123 -12.26 4.74 -4.25
N LEU A 124 -12.36 5.83 -3.47
CA LEU A 124 -11.26 6.30 -2.62
C LEU A 124 -10.88 5.28 -1.55
N GLU A 125 -11.87 4.66 -0.92
CA GLU A 125 -11.65 3.63 0.11
C GLU A 125 -11.05 2.37 -0.49
N LYS A 126 -11.55 1.93 -1.65
CA LYS A 126 -11.04 0.77 -2.37
C LYS A 126 -9.58 0.96 -2.77
N MET A 127 -9.23 2.11 -3.38
CA MET A 127 -7.86 2.44 -3.74
C MET A 127 -6.93 2.42 -2.51
N ARG A 128 -7.36 3.03 -1.41
CA ARG A 128 -6.60 3.02 -0.16
C ARG A 128 -6.38 1.60 0.37
N SER A 129 -7.43 0.78 0.39
CA SER A 129 -7.38 -0.60 0.86
C SER A 129 -6.45 -1.46 0.00
N ASP A 130 -6.48 -1.29 -1.32
CA ASP A 130 -5.62 -2.03 -2.24
C ASP A 130 -4.14 -1.64 -2.07
N ILE A 131 -3.85 -0.36 -1.83
CA ILE A 131 -2.48 0.08 -1.54
C ILE A 131 -1.98 -0.55 -0.23
N ILE A 132 -2.78 -0.53 0.84
CA ILE A 132 -2.42 -1.15 2.12
C ILE A 132 -2.19 -2.65 1.95
N THR A 133 -3.10 -3.35 1.27
CA THR A 133 -2.96 -4.78 1.00
C THR A 133 -1.68 -5.09 0.22
N SER A 134 -1.30 -4.24 -0.73
CA SER A 134 -0.06 -4.39 -1.49
C SER A 134 1.18 -4.12 -0.64
N LEU A 135 1.13 -3.15 0.27
CA LEU A 135 2.23 -2.87 1.21
C LEU A 135 2.43 -4.00 2.23
N GLU A 136 1.35 -4.67 2.63
CA GLU A 136 1.38 -5.82 3.54
C GLU A 136 1.65 -7.15 2.81
N ALA A 137 1.81 -7.13 1.49
CA ALA A 137 2.06 -8.34 0.72
C ALA A 137 3.44 -8.94 1.02
N VAL A 138 3.49 -10.25 1.05
CA VAL A 138 4.72 -11.03 1.14
C VAL A 138 5.07 -11.61 -0.23
N THR A 139 6.35 -11.64 -0.56
CA THR A 139 6.83 -12.26 -1.80
C THR A 139 7.07 -13.74 -1.53
N ALA A 140 6.25 -14.60 -2.12
CA ALA A 140 6.44 -16.04 -2.08
C ALA A 140 7.51 -16.49 -3.07
N ASP A 141 7.82 -17.79 -3.05
CA ASP A 141 8.69 -18.41 -4.04
C ASP A 141 8.16 -18.16 -5.46
N GLY A 142 9.06 -17.97 -6.39
CA GLY A 142 8.70 -17.60 -7.77
C GLY A 142 8.32 -16.13 -7.96
N SER A 143 8.59 -15.25 -6.98
CA SER A 143 8.30 -13.80 -7.01
C SER A 143 6.80 -13.44 -7.04
N VAL A 144 5.94 -14.35 -6.62
CA VAL A 144 4.50 -14.11 -6.51
C VAL A 144 4.19 -13.26 -5.28
N GLN A 145 3.42 -12.19 -5.45
CA GLN A 145 2.95 -11.33 -4.36
C GLN A 145 1.63 -11.89 -3.80
N ILE A 146 1.60 -12.13 -2.51
CA ILE A 146 0.42 -12.67 -1.80
C ILE A 146 0.16 -11.76 -0.60
N SER A 147 -1.10 -11.42 -0.33
CA SER A 147 -1.43 -10.65 0.87
C SER A 147 -0.98 -11.42 2.12
N TYR A 148 -0.48 -10.72 3.13
CA TYR A 148 0.01 -11.35 4.37
C TYR A 148 -1.04 -12.25 5.02
N ALA A 149 -2.30 -11.84 4.98
CA ALA A 149 -3.41 -12.62 5.54
C ALA A 149 -3.63 -13.97 4.82
N ALA A 150 -3.49 -13.99 3.49
CA ALA A 150 -3.68 -15.19 2.68
C ALA A 150 -2.43 -16.07 2.59
N ALA A 151 -1.24 -15.56 2.94
CA ALA A 151 0.01 -16.31 2.85
C ALA A 151 0.05 -17.45 3.85
N THR A 152 0.56 -18.61 3.41
CA THR A 152 0.83 -19.76 4.29
C THR A 152 2.03 -19.50 5.20
N ALA A 153 2.18 -20.30 6.27
CA ALA A 153 3.33 -20.20 7.17
C ALA A 153 4.66 -20.39 6.42
N ALA A 154 4.72 -21.32 5.45
CA ALA A 154 5.91 -21.55 4.64
C ALA A 154 6.28 -20.32 3.80
N GLN A 155 5.29 -19.67 3.17
CA GLN A 155 5.50 -18.47 2.37
C GLN A 155 5.96 -17.28 3.21
N ARG A 156 5.41 -17.10 4.40
CA ARG A 156 5.85 -16.05 5.36
C ARG A 156 7.28 -16.30 5.83
N ASN A 157 7.64 -17.55 6.12
CA ASN A 157 9.00 -17.91 6.51
C ASN A 157 9.99 -17.69 5.37
N TYR A 158 9.63 -18.10 4.14
CA TYR A 158 10.44 -17.84 2.95
C TYR A 158 10.71 -16.34 2.76
N TRP A 159 9.67 -15.52 2.84
CA TRP A 159 9.79 -14.07 2.73
C TRP A 159 10.68 -13.48 3.83
N MET A 160 10.53 -13.95 5.07
CA MET A 160 11.33 -13.49 6.21
C MET A 160 12.82 -13.81 6.01
N VAL A 161 13.15 -15.02 5.58
CA VAL A 161 14.55 -15.44 5.36
C VAL A 161 15.19 -14.62 4.24
N ASN A 162 14.47 -14.42 3.13
CA ASN A 162 15.00 -13.69 1.97
C ASN A 162 15.11 -12.17 2.21
N ASN A 163 14.44 -11.64 3.23
CA ASN A 163 14.45 -10.22 3.56
C ASN A 163 14.98 -9.94 4.97
N ALA A 164 15.77 -10.83 5.55
CA ALA A 164 16.27 -10.72 6.92
C ALA A 164 17.12 -9.44 7.17
N ASP A 165 17.69 -8.87 6.12
CA ASP A 165 18.46 -7.62 6.16
C ASP A 165 17.60 -6.37 6.37
N ARG A 166 16.29 -6.43 6.09
CA ARG A 166 15.36 -5.29 6.09
C ARG A 166 14.12 -5.47 6.95
N ILE A 167 13.99 -6.58 7.65
CA ILE A 167 12.89 -6.84 8.57
C ILE A 167 13.34 -6.56 10.00
N LEU A 168 12.47 -5.92 10.77
CA LEU A 168 12.66 -5.63 12.17
C LEU A 168 11.45 -6.11 12.97
N PHE A 169 11.67 -7.01 13.93
CA PHE A 169 10.65 -7.45 14.87
C PHE A 169 10.81 -6.70 16.20
N GLY A 170 9.85 -5.86 16.54
CA GLY A 170 9.93 -5.01 17.72
C GLY A 170 11.12 -4.03 17.66
N ASN A 171 11.93 -3.99 18.68
CA ASN A 171 13.01 -3.02 18.84
C ASN A 171 14.41 -3.55 18.50
N SER A 172 14.54 -4.82 18.11
CA SER A 172 15.84 -5.45 17.85
C SER A 172 15.85 -6.32 16.61
N LYS A 173 16.94 -6.23 15.84
CA LYS A 173 17.17 -7.12 14.70
C LYS A 173 17.40 -8.58 15.10
N ALA A 174 17.88 -8.82 16.32
CA ALA A 174 18.10 -10.15 16.87
C ALA A 174 16.79 -10.93 17.11
N ASN A 175 15.65 -10.26 17.12
CA ASN A 175 14.34 -10.90 17.28
C ASN A 175 13.90 -11.72 16.05
N ALA A 176 14.57 -11.59 14.91
CA ALA A 176 14.36 -12.45 13.73
C ALA A 176 14.97 -13.85 13.96
N VAL A 177 14.38 -14.63 14.85
CA VAL A 177 14.92 -15.91 15.29
C VAL A 177 14.54 -17.04 14.32
N SER A 178 15.52 -17.92 13.98
CA SER A 178 15.29 -19.23 13.35
C SER A 178 14.66 -19.23 11.97
N GLY A 179 14.49 -18.10 11.31
CA GLY A 179 13.80 -18.02 10.00
C GLY A 179 12.31 -18.39 10.05
N VAL A 180 11.71 -18.47 11.26
CA VAL A 180 10.29 -18.80 11.47
C VAL A 180 9.54 -17.55 11.92
N MET A 181 8.63 -17.07 11.07
CA MET A 181 7.84 -15.86 11.35
C MET A 181 7.05 -15.94 12.66
N ALA A 182 6.39 -17.08 12.91
CA ALA A 182 5.61 -17.27 14.13
C ALA A 182 6.47 -17.15 15.39
N THR A 183 7.69 -17.71 15.38
CA THR A 183 8.63 -17.59 16.50
C THR A 183 9.14 -16.17 16.68
N ALA A 184 9.48 -15.47 15.58
CA ALA A 184 9.91 -14.09 15.63
C ALA A 184 8.81 -13.16 16.19
N LEU A 185 7.56 -13.39 15.86
CA LEU A 185 6.43 -12.62 16.38
C LEU A 185 6.24 -12.79 17.89
N THR A 186 6.57 -13.94 18.47
CA THR A 186 6.47 -14.17 19.94
C THR A 186 7.51 -13.38 20.73
N THR A 187 8.57 -12.88 20.09
CA THR A 187 9.58 -12.04 20.75
C THR A 187 9.11 -10.60 20.96
N ILE A 188 8.03 -10.21 20.28
CA ILE A 188 7.43 -8.87 20.42
C ILE A 188 6.54 -8.86 21.66
N ASN A 189 6.84 -7.99 22.60
CA ASN A 189 6.03 -7.80 23.79
C ASN A 189 5.75 -6.33 24.06
N ASN A 190 4.82 -6.05 24.96
CA ASN A 190 4.37 -4.71 25.30
C ASN A 190 5.40 -3.87 26.11
N THR A 191 6.49 -4.47 26.54
CA THR A 191 7.55 -3.79 27.32
C THR A 191 8.74 -3.43 26.43
N THR A 192 9.29 -4.41 25.67
CA THR A 192 10.51 -4.23 24.86
C THR A 192 10.22 -4.04 23.39
N GLY A 193 9.03 -4.40 22.92
CA GLY A 193 8.62 -4.28 21.53
C GLY A 193 8.08 -2.92 21.12
N LYS A 194 8.01 -1.96 22.05
CA LYS A 194 7.48 -0.61 21.78
C LYS A 194 8.38 0.17 20.81
N MET A 195 7.74 0.98 19.99
CA MET A 195 8.43 1.89 19.11
C MET A 195 9.01 3.07 19.88
N THR A 196 10.31 3.27 19.76
CA THR A 196 11.07 4.34 20.42
C THR A 196 11.87 5.12 19.37
N ALA A 197 12.42 6.29 19.73
CA ALA A 197 13.32 7.03 18.85
C ALA A 197 14.54 6.18 18.42
N ALA A 198 15.03 5.30 19.29
CA ALA A 198 16.10 4.36 18.96
C ALA A 198 15.67 3.35 17.89
N THR A 199 14.42 2.86 17.96
CA THR A 199 13.85 1.94 16.95
C THR A 199 13.73 2.62 15.60
N VAL A 200 13.30 3.89 15.56
CA VAL A 200 13.22 4.68 14.31
C VAL A 200 14.62 4.89 13.72
N THR A 201 15.61 5.22 14.56
CA THR A 201 17.01 5.36 14.13
C THR A 201 17.56 4.04 13.57
N LEU A 202 17.25 2.92 14.21
CA LEU A 202 17.61 1.59 13.73
C LEU A 202 16.97 1.27 12.39
N ALA A 203 15.67 1.56 12.22
CA ALA A 203 14.96 1.39 10.97
C ALA A 203 15.57 2.23 9.84
N LYS A 204 15.92 3.49 10.09
CA LYS A 204 16.66 4.36 9.14
C LYS A 204 18.00 3.76 8.75
N ARG A 205 18.76 3.22 9.71
CA ARG A 205 20.03 2.55 9.42
C ARG A 205 19.84 1.30 8.59
N ILE A 206 18.83 0.48 8.90
CA ILE A 206 18.49 -0.72 8.11
C ILE A 206 18.14 -0.31 6.67
N ALA A 207 17.31 0.73 6.48
CA ALA A 207 16.96 1.22 5.15
C ALA A 207 18.19 1.60 4.30
N ARG A 208 19.21 2.19 4.92
CA ARG A 208 20.45 2.59 4.25
C ARG A 208 21.40 1.42 3.98
N THR A 209 21.39 0.38 4.81
CA THR A 209 22.35 -0.74 4.72
C THR A 209 21.79 -1.97 4.02
N ALA A 210 20.48 -2.07 3.82
CA ALA A 210 19.86 -3.19 3.12
C ALA A 210 20.38 -3.33 1.68
N SER A 211 20.34 -4.55 1.15
CA SER A 211 20.78 -4.84 -0.23
C SER A 211 19.62 -5.44 -1.04
N PRO A 212 19.08 -4.73 -2.05
CA PRO A 212 19.35 -3.34 -2.45
C PRO A 212 18.88 -2.33 -1.41
N ARG A 213 19.52 -1.17 -1.39
CA ARG A 213 19.12 -0.08 -0.48
C ARG A 213 17.69 0.37 -0.73
N ILE A 214 16.97 0.70 0.34
CA ILE A 214 15.66 1.34 0.22
C ILE A 214 15.88 2.77 -0.30
N ARG A 215 15.14 3.12 -1.35
CA ARG A 215 15.29 4.42 -2.01
C ARG A 215 14.73 5.53 -1.12
N PRO A 216 15.52 6.54 -0.76
CA PRO A 216 15.01 7.73 -0.07
C PRO A 216 14.21 8.61 -1.02
N ILE A 217 13.39 9.49 -0.45
CA ILE A 217 12.80 10.61 -1.16
C ILE A 217 13.75 11.78 -1.02
N SER A 218 14.11 12.42 -2.14
CA SER A 218 14.88 13.65 -2.14
C SER A 218 13.97 14.82 -1.81
N VAL A 219 14.35 15.61 -0.80
CA VAL A 219 13.70 16.85 -0.43
C VAL A 219 14.80 17.91 -0.44
N ASN A 220 14.58 19.03 -1.16
CA ASN A 220 15.56 20.13 -1.27
C ASN A 220 16.96 19.71 -1.74
N ASP A 221 17.04 18.96 -2.85
CA ASP A 221 18.24 18.52 -3.59
C ASP A 221 19.27 17.67 -2.83
N ASP A 222 19.52 17.87 -1.54
CA ASP A 222 20.59 17.18 -0.78
C ASP A 222 20.08 16.35 0.41
N GLU A 223 18.82 16.46 0.80
CA GLU A 223 18.31 15.76 1.96
C GLU A 223 17.62 14.44 1.62
N GLU A 224 18.13 13.33 2.17
CA GLU A 224 17.51 12.01 2.05
C GLU A 224 16.49 11.77 3.16
N TRP A 225 15.21 11.68 2.79
CA TRP A 225 14.11 11.38 3.70
C TRP A 225 13.56 9.98 3.44
N PHE A 226 13.19 9.30 4.51
CA PHE A 226 12.48 8.02 4.45
C PHE A 226 11.05 8.23 4.97
N VAL A 227 10.08 7.69 4.24
CA VAL A 227 8.67 7.70 4.67
C VAL A 227 8.35 6.37 5.32
N MET A 228 7.72 6.43 6.50
CA MET A 228 7.24 5.27 7.22
C MET A 228 5.72 5.34 7.30
N PHE A 229 5.06 4.31 6.80
CA PHE A 229 3.62 4.13 6.97
C PHE A 229 3.37 3.27 8.19
N MET A 230 2.58 3.78 9.12
CA MET A 230 2.24 3.08 10.35
C MET A 230 0.73 3.05 10.56
N PRO A 231 0.17 1.93 11.05
CA PRO A 231 -1.21 1.92 11.51
C PRO A 231 -1.39 2.82 12.74
N SER A 232 -2.62 3.19 13.04
CA SER A 232 -2.94 4.11 14.15
C SER A 232 -2.76 3.53 15.56
N LEU A 233 -2.47 2.24 15.68
CA LEU A 233 -2.37 1.51 16.95
C LEU A 233 -0.96 1.04 17.37
N PRO A 234 0.17 1.63 16.96
CA PRO A 234 1.50 1.17 17.39
C PRO A 234 1.95 1.74 18.73
N PHE A 235 1.13 2.58 19.39
CA PHE A 235 1.48 3.28 20.63
C PHE A 235 0.56 2.91 21.79
#